data_1444ccdebcce2a90ef2e1a965c8170a6
#
_entry.id   1444ccdebcce2a90ef2e1a965c8170a6
#
_cell.length_a   1.000
_cell.length_b   1.000
_cell.length_c   1.000
_cell.angle_alpha   90.00
_cell.angle_beta   90.00
_cell.angle_gamma   90.00
#
_symmetry.space_group_name_H-M   'P 1'
#
loop_
_entity.id
_entity.type
_entity.pdbx_description
1 polymer ?
#
loop_
_entity_poly.entity_id
_entity_poly.type
_entity_poly.pdbx_seq_one_letter_code
_entity_poly.pdbx_strand_id
1 'polypeptide(L)'
;GGRGGAASSDHPGLVELLAWIVDSGRGVGISSLRADRVALKPDIPRLLRAGGYSTLTVASDAAAQRLRREIQKGTTEAHLLACAEAAREHRYRVLKVYMMVGVPGETADDIEELVSFTRRLAAIHPVALGVAPFVAKVHTPLDGLPFAGIKVVESRLARLRQGLRGARAELRPTSARWAWVEHRLAQGGPAEGEAVLRAVETGGSFAAWKAALGESRLR
;
A
#
# COMPACT_ATOMS: atom_id res chain seq x y z
N GLY A 1 14.50 5.63 -9.25
CA GLY A 1 13.25 4.97 -8.96
C GLY A 1 13.16 4.70 -7.48
N GLY A 2 12.27 5.43 -6.78
CA GLY A 2 12.05 5.28 -5.35
C GLY A 2 11.48 3.90 -5.01
N ARG A 3 12.35 2.96 -4.78
CA ARG A 3 12.01 1.67 -4.17
C ARG A 3 11.96 1.85 -2.65
N GLY A 4 11.04 2.71 -2.20
CA GLY A 4 10.86 2.93 -0.77
C GLY A 4 10.38 1.66 -0.08
N GLY A 5 10.92 1.39 1.10
CA GLY A 5 10.42 0.41 2.05
C GLY A 5 10.62 -1.08 1.72
N ALA A 6 10.61 -1.47 0.46
CA ALA A 6 10.81 -2.86 0.04
C ALA A 6 12.29 -3.20 -0.27
N ALA A 7 13.19 -2.23 -0.24
CA ALA A 7 14.61 -2.42 -0.59
C ALA A 7 15.32 -3.46 0.28
N SER A 8 14.94 -3.57 1.56
CA SER A 8 15.50 -4.58 2.47
C SER A 8 15.23 -6.02 2.02
N SER A 9 14.07 -6.26 1.36
CA SER A 9 13.71 -7.61 0.90
C SER A 9 14.51 -8.08 -0.31
N ASP A 10 15.19 -7.16 -1.00
CA ASP A 10 16.03 -7.46 -2.16
C ASP A 10 17.49 -7.78 -1.77
N HIS A 11 17.87 -7.59 -0.51
CA HIS A 11 19.22 -7.90 -0.05
C HIS A 11 19.49 -9.42 -0.13
N PRO A 12 20.57 -9.87 -0.81
CA PRO A 12 20.84 -11.29 -1.01
C PRO A 12 21.05 -12.06 0.31
N GLY A 13 21.71 -11.46 1.28
CA GLY A 13 21.97 -12.04 2.61
C GLY A 13 20.89 -11.75 3.65
N LEU A 14 19.63 -11.44 3.23
CA LEU A 14 18.56 -11.11 4.19
C LEU A 14 18.25 -12.27 5.13
N VAL A 15 18.22 -13.50 4.61
CA VAL A 15 17.88 -14.70 5.40
C VAL A 15 18.94 -14.95 6.49
N GLU A 16 20.21 -14.88 6.09
CA GLU A 16 21.35 -15.05 7.00
C GLU A 16 21.37 -13.97 8.09
N LEU A 17 21.10 -12.71 7.70
CA LEU A 17 21.02 -11.60 8.64
C LEU A 17 19.86 -11.79 9.63
N LEU A 18 18.69 -12.18 9.15
CA LEU A 18 17.54 -12.45 10.02
C LEU A 18 17.83 -13.61 10.99
N ALA A 19 18.45 -14.70 10.51
CA ALA A 19 18.84 -15.82 11.34
C ALA A 19 19.79 -15.38 12.44
N TRP A 20 20.85 -14.65 12.09
CA TRP A 20 21.83 -14.13 13.06
C TRP A 20 21.19 -13.23 14.14
N ILE A 21 20.26 -12.33 13.75
CA ILE A 21 19.55 -11.46 14.71
C ILE A 21 18.71 -12.30 15.66
N VAL A 22 17.95 -13.27 15.13
CA VAL A 22 17.08 -14.15 15.92
C VAL A 22 17.91 -15.01 16.88
N ASP A 23 19.00 -15.62 16.41
CA ASP A 23 19.90 -16.46 17.21
C ASP A 23 20.59 -15.67 18.32
N SER A 24 20.80 -14.35 18.11
CA SER A 24 21.32 -13.44 19.14
C SER A 24 20.28 -13.06 20.21
N GLY A 25 19.06 -13.58 20.14
CA GLY A 25 17.95 -13.27 21.06
C GLY A 25 17.35 -11.87 20.87
N ARG A 26 17.65 -11.20 19.77
CA ARG A 26 17.15 -9.85 19.47
C ARG A 26 15.89 -9.87 18.60
N GLY A 27 15.04 -8.87 18.80
CA GLY A 27 13.88 -8.65 17.94
C GLY A 27 14.28 -8.08 16.57
N VAL A 28 13.50 -8.41 15.55
CA VAL A 28 13.68 -7.89 14.18
C VAL A 28 12.76 -6.69 13.97
N GLY A 29 13.24 -5.64 13.31
CA GLY A 29 12.45 -4.52 12.83
C GLY A 29 12.59 -4.37 11.31
N ILE A 30 11.56 -4.69 10.53
CA ILE A 30 11.55 -4.54 9.08
C ILE A 30 10.21 -3.94 8.62
N SER A 31 10.24 -3.11 7.58
CA SER A 31 9.02 -2.55 6.97
C SER A 31 8.29 -3.60 6.12
N SER A 32 7.41 -3.14 5.21
CA SER A 32 6.74 -4.05 4.28
C SER A 32 7.73 -4.79 3.37
N LEU A 33 7.40 -6.03 3.05
CA LEU A 33 8.17 -6.90 2.18
C LEU A 33 7.53 -6.99 0.79
N ARG A 34 8.33 -7.34 -0.20
CA ARG A 34 7.82 -7.76 -1.50
C ARG A 34 7.19 -9.15 -1.36
N ALA A 35 5.96 -9.30 -1.86
CA ALA A 35 5.23 -10.57 -1.74
C ALA A 35 5.91 -11.72 -2.51
N ASP A 36 6.53 -11.45 -3.67
CA ASP A 36 7.31 -12.43 -4.42
C ASP A 36 8.51 -12.97 -3.61
N ARG A 37 9.19 -12.10 -2.84
CA ARG A 37 10.32 -12.51 -2.00
C ARG A 37 9.86 -13.39 -0.83
N VAL A 38 8.76 -13.03 -0.20
CA VAL A 38 8.16 -13.85 0.89
C VAL A 38 7.73 -15.21 0.34
N ALA A 39 7.11 -15.23 -0.85
CA ALA A 39 6.64 -16.48 -1.48
C ALA A 39 7.80 -17.40 -1.91
N LEU A 40 8.90 -16.83 -2.40
CA LEU A 40 10.05 -17.60 -2.92
C LEU A 40 11.08 -17.98 -1.84
N LYS A 41 11.05 -17.33 -0.67
CA LYS A 41 11.98 -17.58 0.44
C LYS A 41 11.22 -17.86 1.74
N PRO A 42 10.78 -19.09 1.98
CA PRO A 42 9.95 -19.47 3.13
C PRO A 42 10.61 -19.23 4.48
N ASP A 43 11.93 -19.14 4.53
CA ASP A 43 12.66 -18.77 5.75
C ASP A 43 12.37 -17.34 6.21
N ILE A 44 12.07 -16.42 5.30
CA ILE A 44 11.80 -15.02 5.67
C ILE A 44 10.61 -14.93 6.64
N PRO A 45 9.39 -15.40 6.32
CA PRO A 45 8.27 -15.31 7.25
C PRO A 45 8.53 -16.14 8.53
N ARG A 46 9.19 -17.27 8.45
CA ARG A 46 9.56 -18.07 9.63
C ARG A 46 10.46 -17.30 10.60
N LEU A 47 11.55 -16.72 10.12
CA LEU A 47 12.52 -15.96 10.93
C LEU A 47 11.93 -14.66 11.46
N LEU A 48 11.13 -13.92 10.66
CA LEU A 48 10.44 -12.74 11.15
C LEU A 48 9.49 -13.08 12.30
N ARG A 49 8.77 -14.20 12.19
CA ARG A 49 7.87 -14.65 13.26
C ARG A 49 8.66 -15.03 14.51
N ALA A 50 9.79 -15.72 14.39
CA ALA A 50 10.71 -16.03 15.49
C ALA A 50 11.29 -14.75 16.11
N GLY A 51 11.59 -13.72 15.31
CA GLY A 51 12.04 -12.40 15.75
C GLY A 51 10.96 -11.49 16.33
N GLY A 52 9.77 -12.01 16.63
CA GLY A 52 8.71 -11.30 17.34
C GLY A 52 7.61 -10.67 16.48
N TYR A 53 7.65 -10.79 15.15
CA TYR A 53 6.60 -10.23 14.29
C TYR A 53 5.27 -10.95 14.46
N SER A 54 4.23 -10.21 14.78
CA SER A 54 2.86 -10.72 14.85
C SER A 54 2.02 -10.42 13.59
N THR A 55 2.53 -9.57 12.71
CA THR A 55 1.87 -9.16 11.46
C THR A 55 2.81 -9.39 10.29
N LEU A 56 2.43 -10.20 9.31
CA LEU A 56 3.15 -10.30 8.06
C LEU A 56 2.67 -9.18 7.12
N THR A 57 3.58 -8.28 6.74
CA THR A 57 3.23 -7.10 5.92
C THR A 57 3.85 -7.19 4.54
N VAL A 58 3.00 -7.20 3.51
CA VAL A 58 3.42 -7.25 2.10
C VAL A 58 2.73 -6.15 1.28
N ALA A 59 3.30 -5.81 0.12
CA ALA A 59 2.73 -4.85 -0.81
C ALA A 59 2.24 -5.56 -2.08
N SER A 60 1.01 -5.22 -2.49
CA SER A 60 0.42 -5.59 -3.79
C SER A 60 0.44 -4.43 -4.78
N ASP A 61 0.33 -3.21 -4.28
CA ASP A 61 0.39 -1.90 -4.96
C ASP A 61 -0.77 -1.58 -5.92
N ALA A 62 -1.46 -2.54 -6.52
CA ALA A 62 -2.61 -2.27 -7.38
C ALA A 62 -3.73 -3.29 -7.20
N ALA A 63 -4.95 -2.88 -7.54
CA ALA A 63 -6.18 -3.65 -7.31
C ALA A 63 -6.19 -4.98 -8.07
N ALA A 64 -5.98 -4.91 -9.40
CA ALA A 64 -6.07 -6.07 -10.27
C ALA A 64 -4.69 -6.52 -10.78
N GLN A 65 -4.61 -7.79 -11.23
CA GLN A 65 -3.37 -8.34 -11.78
C GLN A 65 -2.91 -7.59 -13.04
N ARG A 66 -3.83 -7.13 -13.89
CA ARG A 66 -3.47 -6.34 -15.06
C ARG A 66 -2.79 -5.03 -14.67
N LEU A 67 -3.34 -4.30 -13.68
CA LEU A 67 -2.77 -3.05 -13.19
C LEU A 67 -1.37 -3.24 -12.58
N ARG A 68 -1.15 -4.33 -11.85
CA ARG A 68 0.19 -4.69 -11.35
C ARG A 68 1.20 -4.87 -12.47
N ARG A 69 0.78 -5.44 -13.60
CA ARG A 69 1.63 -5.57 -14.80
C ARG A 69 1.92 -4.21 -15.44
N GLU A 70 0.90 -3.37 -15.58
CA GLU A 70 1.02 -2.02 -16.17
C GLU A 70 2.00 -1.13 -15.39
N ILE A 71 1.95 -1.17 -14.05
CA ILE A 71 2.92 -0.46 -13.20
C ILE A 71 4.22 -1.26 -12.94
N GLN A 72 4.46 -2.31 -13.70
CA GLN A 72 5.66 -3.16 -13.66
C GLN A 72 5.95 -3.76 -12.27
N LYS A 73 4.89 -4.10 -11.52
CA LYS A 73 5.02 -4.86 -10.28
C LYS A 73 5.05 -6.36 -10.56
N GLY A 74 6.18 -7.00 -10.26
CA GLY A 74 6.35 -8.44 -10.40
C GLY A 74 5.55 -9.29 -9.42
N THR A 75 4.75 -8.66 -8.53
CA THR A 75 3.87 -9.36 -7.60
C THR A 75 2.64 -9.91 -8.32
N THR A 76 2.37 -11.20 -8.13
CA THR A 76 1.21 -11.91 -8.67
C THR A 76 0.23 -12.31 -7.58
N GLU A 77 -1.00 -12.70 -7.98
CA GLU A 77 -1.95 -13.30 -7.04
C GLU A 77 -1.39 -14.56 -6.36
N ALA A 78 -0.66 -15.40 -7.10
CA ALA A 78 -0.04 -16.60 -6.55
C ALA A 78 0.95 -16.25 -5.42
N HIS A 79 1.74 -15.20 -5.57
CA HIS A 79 2.65 -14.73 -4.53
C HIS A 79 1.89 -14.26 -3.28
N LEU A 80 0.78 -13.55 -3.46
CA LEU A 80 -0.03 -13.07 -2.33
C LEU A 80 -0.76 -14.20 -1.62
N LEU A 81 -1.25 -15.21 -2.36
CA LEU A 81 -1.82 -16.42 -1.77
C LEU A 81 -0.77 -17.19 -0.96
N ALA A 82 0.43 -17.37 -1.51
CA ALA A 82 1.55 -17.98 -0.77
C ALA A 82 1.90 -17.21 0.51
N CYS A 83 1.82 -15.87 0.50
CA CYS A 83 1.99 -15.06 1.71
C CYS A 83 0.88 -15.34 2.75
N ALA A 84 -0.37 -15.56 2.32
CA ALA A 84 -1.47 -15.90 3.23
C ALA A 84 -1.28 -17.29 3.85
N GLU A 85 -0.81 -18.26 3.06
CA GLU A 85 -0.46 -19.59 3.56
C GLU A 85 0.70 -19.54 4.55
N ALA A 86 1.77 -18.80 4.25
CA ALA A 86 2.89 -18.60 5.16
C ALA A 86 2.45 -17.89 6.46
N ALA A 87 1.54 -16.92 6.38
CA ALA A 87 0.98 -16.25 7.55
C ALA A 87 0.20 -17.22 8.44
N ARG A 88 -0.56 -18.15 7.85
CA ARG A 88 -1.28 -19.21 8.54
C ARG A 88 -0.32 -20.22 9.17
N GLU A 89 0.63 -20.73 8.40
CA GLU A 89 1.60 -21.74 8.82
C GLU A 89 2.43 -21.29 10.03
N HIS A 90 2.96 -20.06 9.94
CA HIS A 90 3.79 -19.50 11.02
C HIS A 90 2.98 -18.75 12.08
N ARG A 91 1.63 -18.92 12.10
CA ARG A 91 0.75 -18.37 13.14
C ARG A 91 0.90 -16.87 13.35
N TYR A 92 0.98 -16.11 12.26
CA TYR A 92 0.83 -14.67 12.33
C TYR A 92 -0.60 -14.31 12.76
N ARG A 93 -0.78 -13.17 13.43
CA ARG A 93 -2.11 -12.69 13.81
C ARG A 93 -2.91 -12.25 12.59
N VAL A 94 -2.25 -11.61 11.63
CA VAL A 94 -2.85 -11.03 10.44
C VAL A 94 -1.85 -10.91 9.31
N LEU A 95 -2.30 -11.11 8.08
CA LEU A 95 -1.62 -10.70 6.86
C LEU A 95 -2.04 -9.26 6.52
N LYS A 96 -1.11 -8.32 6.54
CA LYS A 96 -1.35 -6.95 6.11
C LYS A 96 -0.90 -6.77 4.66
N VAL A 97 -1.82 -6.36 3.80
CA VAL A 97 -1.54 -6.12 2.38
C VAL A 97 -1.72 -4.63 2.10
N TYR A 98 -0.65 -3.97 1.64
CA TYR A 98 -0.74 -2.60 1.16
C TYR A 98 -1.15 -2.57 -0.31
N MET A 99 -2.00 -1.62 -0.65
CA MET A 99 -2.62 -1.47 -1.94
C MET A 99 -2.96 -0.02 -2.26
N MET A 100 -3.04 0.29 -3.54
CA MET A 100 -3.54 1.58 -4.01
C MET A 100 -4.88 1.41 -4.73
N VAL A 101 -5.70 2.46 -4.68
CA VAL A 101 -6.88 2.66 -5.53
C VAL A 101 -6.76 3.97 -6.27
N GLY A 102 -7.43 4.09 -7.41
CA GLY A 102 -7.32 5.28 -8.25
C GLY A 102 -6.04 5.31 -9.08
N VAL A 103 -5.42 4.17 -9.29
CA VAL A 103 -4.31 4.03 -10.25
C VAL A 103 -4.84 4.37 -11.66
N PRO A 104 -4.09 5.11 -12.50
CA PRO A 104 -4.50 5.39 -13.87
C PRO A 104 -4.92 4.12 -14.62
N GLY A 105 -6.01 4.21 -15.36
CA GLY A 105 -6.60 3.05 -16.06
C GLY A 105 -7.41 2.09 -15.18
N GLU A 106 -7.53 2.33 -13.87
CA GLU A 106 -8.35 1.49 -12.97
C GLU A 106 -9.84 1.66 -13.25
N THR A 107 -10.55 0.54 -13.37
CA THR A 107 -11.99 0.47 -13.64
C THR A 107 -12.78 -0.05 -12.43
N ALA A 108 -14.11 -0.09 -12.55
CA ALA A 108 -14.96 -0.71 -11.53
C ALA A 108 -14.71 -2.22 -11.42
N ASP A 109 -14.43 -2.90 -12.54
CA ASP A 109 -14.16 -4.33 -12.57
C ASP A 109 -12.88 -4.71 -11.82
N ASP A 110 -11.86 -3.84 -11.84
CA ASP A 110 -10.65 -4.04 -11.05
C ASP A 110 -10.94 -4.01 -9.55
N ILE A 111 -11.91 -3.20 -9.13
CA ILE A 111 -12.35 -3.14 -7.73
C ILE A 111 -13.12 -4.41 -7.36
N GLU A 112 -13.94 -4.95 -8.26
CA GLU A 112 -14.61 -6.25 -8.06
C GLU A 112 -13.60 -7.40 -7.98
N GLU A 113 -12.59 -7.40 -8.85
CA GLU A 113 -11.48 -8.37 -8.78
C GLU A 113 -10.78 -8.27 -7.42
N LEU A 114 -10.50 -7.04 -6.93
CA LEU A 114 -9.89 -6.84 -5.61
C LEU A 114 -10.76 -7.36 -4.48
N VAL A 115 -12.09 -7.11 -4.51
CA VAL A 115 -13.03 -7.66 -3.52
C VAL A 115 -12.96 -9.19 -3.52
N SER A 116 -13.11 -9.80 -4.68
CA SER A 116 -13.07 -11.26 -4.85
C SER A 116 -11.74 -11.83 -4.35
N PHE A 117 -10.64 -11.25 -4.77
CA PHE A 117 -9.31 -11.71 -4.38
C PHE A 117 -9.05 -11.55 -2.88
N THR A 118 -9.44 -10.41 -2.29
CA THR A 118 -9.30 -10.20 -0.83
C THR A 118 -10.10 -11.22 -0.03
N ARG A 119 -11.29 -11.60 -0.50
CA ARG A 119 -12.09 -12.66 0.13
C ARG A 119 -11.41 -14.02 0.05
N ARG A 120 -10.73 -14.34 -1.07
CA ARG A 120 -9.90 -15.55 -1.21
C ARG A 120 -8.75 -15.57 -0.21
N LEU A 121 -8.03 -14.46 -0.05
CA LEU A 121 -6.97 -14.32 0.97
C LEU A 121 -7.55 -14.50 2.38
N ALA A 122 -8.68 -13.84 2.66
CA ALA A 122 -9.35 -13.90 3.96
C ALA A 122 -9.92 -15.29 4.32
N ALA A 123 -10.19 -16.13 3.33
CA ALA A 123 -10.56 -17.53 3.54
C ALA A 123 -9.36 -18.34 4.08
N ILE A 124 -8.13 -18.00 3.70
CA ILE A 124 -6.90 -18.65 4.14
C ILE A 124 -6.49 -18.12 5.52
N HIS A 125 -6.36 -16.79 5.66
CA HIS A 125 -5.86 -16.14 6.87
C HIS A 125 -6.51 -14.76 7.07
N PRO A 126 -6.70 -14.24 8.32
CA PRO A 126 -7.18 -12.88 8.54
C PRO A 126 -6.33 -11.83 7.80
N VAL A 127 -7.00 -10.90 7.11
CA VAL A 127 -6.36 -9.86 6.28
C VAL A 127 -6.63 -8.46 6.84
N ALA A 128 -5.60 -7.62 6.87
CA ALA A 128 -5.74 -6.17 7.01
C ALA A 128 -5.35 -5.51 5.68
N LEU A 129 -6.35 -5.02 4.94
CA LEU A 129 -6.14 -4.37 3.66
C LEU A 129 -5.89 -2.87 3.86
N GLY A 130 -4.63 -2.46 3.80
CA GLY A 130 -4.23 -1.04 3.85
C GLY A 130 -4.36 -0.42 2.46
N VAL A 131 -5.31 0.48 2.28
CA VAL A 131 -5.61 1.07 0.97
C VAL A 131 -5.31 2.55 0.97
N ALA A 132 -4.38 2.97 0.11
CA ALA A 132 -4.08 4.38 -0.14
C ALA A 132 -4.57 4.79 -1.54
N PRO A 133 -5.09 6.02 -1.71
CA PRO A 133 -5.28 6.56 -3.04
C PRO A 133 -3.94 6.71 -3.77
N PHE A 134 -3.93 6.47 -5.08
CA PHE A 134 -2.75 6.72 -5.90
C PHE A 134 -2.39 8.21 -5.91
N VAL A 135 -1.11 8.48 -5.68
CA VAL A 135 -0.53 9.83 -5.76
C VAL A 135 0.74 9.77 -6.59
N ALA A 136 0.73 10.41 -7.75
CA ALA A 136 1.90 10.55 -8.60
C ALA A 136 3.02 11.31 -7.87
N LYS A 137 4.26 10.88 -8.06
CA LYS A 137 5.45 11.52 -7.49
C LYS A 137 6.36 11.99 -8.61
N VAL A 138 6.91 13.20 -8.48
CA VAL A 138 7.89 13.72 -9.44
C VAL A 138 9.10 12.79 -9.54
N HIS A 139 9.72 12.77 -10.70
CA HIS A 139 10.88 11.92 -11.00
C HIS A 139 10.63 10.41 -10.91
N THR A 140 9.37 9.97 -11.05
CA THR A 140 9.00 8.55 -11.15
C THR A 140 8.41 8.26 -12.54
N PRO A 141 8.33 6.99 -12.97
CA PRO A 141 7.67 6.63 -14.23
C PRO A 141 6.20 7.05 -14.33
N LEU A 142 5.56 7.36 -13.21
CA LEU A 142 4.17 7.80 -13.13
C LEU A 142 4.04 9.31 -12.83
N ASP A 143 5.12 10.07 -13.03
CA ASP A 143 5.12 11.52 -12.87
C ASP A 143 4.10 12.19 -13.79
N GLY A 144 3.45 13.25 -13.31
CA GLY A 144 2.45 13.99 -14.07
C GLY A 144 1.09 13.30 -14.25
N LEU A 145 0.93 12.05 -13.81
CA LEU A 145 -0.36 11.37 -13.94
C LEU A 145 -1.40 11.95 -12.97
N PRO A 146 -2.67 12.09 -13.42
CA PRO A 146 -3.69 12.78 -12.64
C PRO A 146 -4.12 11.99 -11.41
N PHE A 147 -4.54 12.69 -10.37
CA PHE A 147 -5.28 12.12 -9.26
C PHE A 147 -6.70 11.74 -9.71
N ALA A 148 -7.17 10.56 -9.36
CA ALA A 148 -8.47 10.04 -9.80
C ALA A 148 -9.70 10.88 -9.35
N GLY A 149 -9.49 11.78 -8.38
CA GLY A 149 -10.54 12.60 -7.79
C GLY A 149 -11.12 12.01 -6.51
N ILE A 150 -11.43 12.89 -5.56
CA ILE A 150 -11.89 12.51 -4.21
C ILE A 150 -13.15 11.63 -4.30
N LYS A 151 -14.15 12.04 -5.09
CA LYS A 151 -15.43 11.29 -5.22
C LYS A 151 -15.23 9.89 -5.78
N VAL A 152 -14.36 9.74 -6.77
CA VAL A 152 -14.04 8.43 -7.37
C VAL A 152 -13.38 7.52 -6.36
N VAL A 153 -12.37 8.02 -5.64
CA VAL A 153 -11.69 7.26 -4.59
C VAL A 153 -12.66 6.85 -3.47
N GLU A 154 -13.49 7.79 -2.98
CA GLU A 154 -14.48 7.50 -1.93
C GLU A 154 -15.50 6.44 -2.38
N SER A 155 -15.97 6.49 -3.65
CA SER A 155 -16.86 5.47 -4.23
C SER A 155 -16.20 4.10 -4.25
N ARG A 156 -14.94 4.00 -4.70
CA ARG A 156 -14.17 2.73 -4.71
C ARG A 156 -13.96 2.18 -3.30
N LEU A 157 -13.61 3.02 -2.34
CA LEU A 157 -13.47 2.63 -0.94
C LEU A 157 -14.80 2.18 -0.33
N ALA A 158 -15.91 2.82 -0.68
CA ALA A 158 -17.25 2.40 -0.26
C ALA A 158 -17.61 1.02 -0.83
N ARG A 159 -17.30 0.78 -2.12
CA ARG A 159 -17.52 -0.53 -2.77
C ARG A 159 -16.68 -1.63 -2.12
N LEU A 160 -15.40 -1.37 -1.83
CA LEU A 160 -14.55 -2.31 -1.10
C LEU A 160 -15.12 -2.63 0.29
N ARG A 161 -15.55 -1.61 1.04
CA ARG A 161 -16.15 -1.79 2.37
C ARG A 161 -17.41 -2.65 2.29
N GLN A 162 -18.26 -2.43 1.29
CA GLN A 162 -19.45 -3.25 1.06
C GLN A 162 -19.09 -4.69 0.69
N GLY A 163 -18.17 -4.88 -0.27
CA GLY A 163 -17.81 -6.19 -0.80
C GLY A 163 -17.05 -7.06 0.20
N LEU A 164 -16.41 -6.47 1.20
CA LEU A 164 -15.68 -7.19 2.25
C LEU A 164 -16.52 -7.50 3.50
N ARG A 165 -17.80 -7.11 3.55
CA ARG A 165 -18.68 -7.46 4.67
C ARG A 165 -18.75 -8.99 4.87
N GLY A 166 -18.61 -9.42 6.11
CA GLY A 166 -18.65 -10.84 6.47
C GLY A 166 -17.39 -11.63 6.15
N ALA A 167 -16.38 -11.03 5.49
CA ALA A 167 -15.07 -11.64 5.33
C ALA A 167 -14.18 -11.36 6.57
N ARG A 168 -13.20 -12.23 6.83
CA ARG A 168 -12.15 -11.99 7.83
C ARG A 168 -11.11 -10.98 7.30
N ALA A 169 -11.62 -9.84 6.77
CA ALA A 169 -10.83 -8.79 6.15
C ALA A 169 -11.22 -7.43 6.75
N GLU A 170 -10.22 -6.72 7.29
CA GLU A 170 -10.37 -5.36 7.80
C GLU A 170 -9.86 -4.38 6.75
N LEU A 171 -10.70 -3.43 6.32
CA LEU A 171 -10.31 -2.35 5.40
C LEU A 171 -9.75 -1.17 6.20
N ARG A 172 -8.50 -0.78 5.93
CA ARG A 172 -7.80 0.35 6.54
C ARG A 172 -7.45 1.39 5.47
N PRO A 173 -8.39 2.25 5.07
CA PRO A 173 -8.13 3.25 4.04
C PRO A 173 -7.45 4.48 4.62
N THR A 174 -6.62 5.13 3.80
CA THR A 174 -6.20 6.51 4.02
C THR A 174 -7.22 7.48 3.41
N SER A 175 -7.20 8.72 3.86
CA SER A 175 -8.17 9.73 3.45
C SER A 175 -7.97 10.17 1.99
N ALA A 176 -9.03 10.10 1.18
CA ALA A 176 -9.03 10.63 -0.19
C ALA A 176 -8.77 12.15 -0.25
N ARG A 177 -9.24 12.90 0.76
CA ARG A 177 -9.02 14.34 0.87
C ARG A 177 -7.55 14.67 1.10
N TRP A 178 -6.91 13.95 2.03
CA TRP A 178 -5.48 14.17 2.31
C TRP A 178 -4.59 13.65 1.19
N ALA A 179 -4.98 12.60 0.49
CA ALA A 179 -4.28 12.15 -0.72
C ALA A 179 -4.37 13.18 -1.85
N TRP A 180 -5.47 13.92 -1.97
CA TRP A 180 -5.57 15.04 -2.90
C TRP A 180 -4.58 16.17 -2.51
N VAL A 181 -4.48 16.53 -1.24
CA VAL A 181 -3.49 17.50 -0.75
C VAL A 181 -2.08 17.01 -1.07
N GLU A 182 -1.78 15.75 -0.75
CA GLU A 182 -0.48 15.13 -1.04
C GLU A 182 -0.15 15.17 -2.54
N HIS A 183 -1.13 14.88 -3.42
CA HIS A 183 -0.95 14.95 -4.87
C HIS A 183 -0.61 16.37 -5.33
N ARG A 184 -1.34 17.37 -4.84
CA ARG A 184 -1.07 18.78 -5.16
C ARG A 184 0.35 19.18 -4.77
N LEU A 185 0.78 18.83 -3.57
CA LEU A 185 2.14 19.10 -3.09
C LEU A 185 3.21 18.31 -3.84
N ALA A 186 2.93 17.03 -4.14
CA ALA A 186 3.90 16.15 -4.81
C ALA A 186 4.12 16.48 -6.29
N GLN A 187 3.16 17.16 -6.94
CA GLN A 187 3.24 17.60 -8.34
C GLN A 187 3.47 19.11 -8.47
N GLY A 188 3.52 19.81 -7.35
CA GLY A 188 3.73 21.25 -7.30
C GLY A 188 5.20 21.66 -7.35
N GLY A 189 5.43 22.95 -7.18
CA GLY A 189 6.74 23.57 -7.15
C GLY A 189 6.92 24.50 -5.93
N PRO A 190 7.82 25.47 -5.99
CA PRO A 190 8.05 26.43 -4.89
C PRO A 190 6.80 27.20 -4.44
N ALA A 191 5.87 27.49 -5.37
CA ALA A 191 4.62 28.19 -5.06
C ALA A 191 3.72 27.40 -4.07
N GLU A 192 3.79 26.08 -4.06
CA GLU A 192 3.07 25.24 -3.11
C GLU A 192 3.60 25.42 -1.68
N GLY A 193 4.84 25.82 -1.49
CA GLY A 193 5.40 26.21 -0.18
C GLY A 193 4.64 27.38 0.44
N GLU A 194 4.30 28.41 -0.34
CA GLU A 194 3.47 29.52 0.11
C GLU A 194 2.02 29.08 0.39
N ALA A 195 1.48 28.18 -0.42
CA ALA A 195 0.16 27.60 -0.18
C ALA A 195 0.11 26.78 1.13
N VAL A 196 1.19 26.06 1.47
CA VAL A 196 1.33 25.38 2.77
C VAL A 196 1.23 26.40 3.91
N LEU A 197 1.97 27.50 3.84
CA LEU A 197 1.96 28.54 4.86
C LEU A 197 0.55 29.12 5.06
N ARG A 198 -0.11 29.55 3.96
CA ARG A 198 -1.50 30.04 4.01
C ARG A 198 -2.47 29.03 4.61
N ALA A 199 -2.36 27.76 4.24
CA ALA A 199 -3.23 26.72 4.76
C ALA A 199 -3.07 26.54 6.27
N VAL A 200 -1.82 26.59 6.78
CA VAL A 200 -1.52 26.46 8.22
C VAL A 200 -2.00 27.69 8.98
N GLU A 201 -1.73 28.90 8.51
CA GLU A 201 -2.17 30.17 9.11
C GLU A 201 -3.70 30.27 9.20
N THR A 202 -4.42 29.65 8.27
CA THR A 202 -5.89 29.59 8.27
C THR A 202 -6.47 28.36 9.00
N GLY A 203 -5.68 27.71 9.85
CA GLY A 203 -6.12 26.66 10.77
C GLY A 203 -5.97 25.22 10.26
N GLY A 204 -5.31 24.98 9.12
CA GLY A 204 -4.91 23.66 8.64
C GLY A 204 -6.05 22.68 8.29
N SER A 205 -7.30 23.14 8.26
CA SER A 205 -8.44 22.29 7.86
C SER A 205 -8.37 21.90 6.38
N PHE A 206 -9.07 20.84 5.98
CA PHE A 206 -9.13 20.48 4.57
C PHE A 206 -9.69 21.63 3.69
N ALA A 207 -10.62 22.42 4.21
CA ALA A 207 -11.13 23.60 3.51
C ALA A 207 -10.03 24.64 3.30
N ALA A 208 -9.21 24.92 4.32
CA ALA A 208 -8.05 25.81 4.23
C ALA A 208 -7.03 25.32 3.18
N TRP A 209 -6.69 24.03 3.21
CA TRP A 209 -5.82 23.42 2.20
C TRP A 209 -6.39 23.50 0.80
N LYS A 210 -7.69 23.25 0.66
CA LYS A 210 -8.36 23.31 -0.64
C LYS A 210 -8.36 24.74 -1.20
N ALA A 211 -8.60 25.74 -0.38
CA ALA A 211 -8.53 27.14 -0.78
C ALA A 211 -7.11 27.52 -1.20
N ALA A 212 -6.12 27.25 -0.36
CA ALA A 212 -4.73 27.61 -0.61
C ALA A 212 -4.12 26.96 -1.86
N LEU A 213 -4.38 25.64 -2.07
CA LEU A 213 -3.85 24.86 -3.20
C LEU A 213 -4.71 24.98 -4.47
N GLY A 214 -6.00 25.34 -4.34
CA GLY A 214 -6.89 25.55 -5.49
C GLY A 214 -6.49 26.74 -6.35
N GLU A 215 -5.81 27.73 -5.78
CA GLU A 215 -5.31 28.91 -6.46
C GLU A 215 -4.01 28.66 -7.23
N SER A 216 -3.24 27.61 -6.86
CA SER A 216 -1.99 27.28 -7.55
C SER A 216 -2.25 26.40 -8.78
N ARG A 217 -1.52 26.66 -9.87
CA ARG A 217 -1.54 25.81 -11.09
C ARG A 217 -0.54 24.67 -10.90
N LEU A 218 -0.98 23.44 -11.20
CA LEU A 218 -0.05 22.32 -11.37
C LEU A 218 0.88 22.60 -12.54
N ARG A 219 2.10 22.14 -12.48
CA ARG A 219 3.10 22.24 -13.56
C ARG A 219 2.62 21.54 -14.84
#